data_e1a23e472713c2700396ab8277964280
#
_entry.id   e1a23e472713c2700396ab8277964280
#
_cell.length_a   1.000
_cell.length_b   1.000
_cell.length_c   1.000
_cell.angle_alpha   90.00
_cell.angle_beta   90.00
_cell.angle_gamma   90.00
#
_symmetry.space_group_name_H-M   'P 1'
#
loop_
_entity.id
_entity.type
_entity.pdbx_description
1 polymer ?
#
loop_
_entity_poly.entity_id
_entity_poly.type
_entity_poly.pdbx_seq_one_letter_code
_entity_poly.pdbx_strand_id
1 'polypeptide(L)'
;MANQYPFQDVETKWQKWWEKNQIYRAKDPSETKAKKSYNLVEFPYPSGDGLHVGHPRPYTGLDVVSRKKRMEGLNVLYPMGWDAFGLPTENFAIKKKVHPAIITEKNIAIFKRQIQALGTGFDWSREIDTTDPKYYKWTQWMFIQFYNSYFDEKQQKARPISELEIPDEIKREGESAIRDFKDQNRIAYKT
;
A
#
# COMPACT_ATOMS: atom_id res chain seq x y z
N MET A 1 37.78 12.21 31.54
CA MET A 1 37.06 11.49 30.42
C MET A 1 36.09 12.50 29.83
N ALA A 2 36.21 12.81 28.55
CA ALA A 2 35.25 13.72 27.90
C ALA A 2 33.86 13.09 27.99
N ASN A 3 32.88 13.84 28.50
CA ASN A 3 31.47 13.40 28.51
C ASN A 3 31.06 13.15 27.06
N GLN A 4 30.91 11.88 26.70
CA GLN A 4 30.40 11.51 25.40
C GLN A 4 28.94 12.03 25.26
N TYR A 5 28.62 12.72 24.16
CA TYR A 5 27.28 13.22 23.92
C TYR A 5 26.26 12.08 23.98
N PRO A 6 25.20 12.16 24.82
CA PRO A 6 24.28 11.08 25.07
C PRO A 6 23.22 10.97 23.93
N PHE A 7 23.68 10.69 22.72
CA PHE A 7 22.84 10.72 21.52
C PHE A 7 21.64 9.76 21.61
N GLN A 8 21.82 8.58 22.21
CA GLN A 8 20.73 7.60 22.35
C GLN A 8 19.57 8.12 23.20
N ASP A 9 19.86 8.81 24.29
CA ASP A 9 18.84 9.40 25.16
C ASP A 9 18.12 10.55 24.46
N VAL A 10 18.88 11.39 23.74
CA VAL A 10 18.35 12.53 22.99
C VAL A 10 17.45 12.07 21.86
N GLU A 11 17.89 11.10 21.06
CA GLU A 11 17.10 10.54 19.97
C GLU A 11 15.82 9.89 20.48
N THR A 12 15.92 9.03 21.48
CA THR A 12 14.77 8.36 22.10
C THR A 12 13.75 9.35 22.66
N LYS A 13 14.23 10.41 23.33
CA LYS A 13 13.38 11.48 23.86
C LYS A 13 12.57 12.16 22.75
N TRP A 14 13.25 12.57 21.68
CA TRP A 14 12.60 13.34 20.61
C TRP A 14 11.69 12.48 19.73
N GLN A 15 12.07 11.24 19.43
CA GLN A 15 11.21 10.32 18.69
C GLN A 15 9.88 10.08 19.43
N LYS A 16 9.92 9.79 20.73
CA LYS A 16 8.73 9.66 21.57
C LYS A 16 7.89 10.94 21.61
N TRP A 17 8.54 12.09 21.66
CA TRP A 17 7.85 13.37 21.68
C TRP A 17 7.14 13.64 20.35
N TRP A 18 7.80 13.37 19.20
CA TRP A 18 7.21 13.52 17.87
C TRP A 18 5.99 12.62 17.68
N GLU A 19 6.09 11.38 18.10
CA GLU A 19 4.99 10.43 18.03
C GLU A 19 3.81 10.86 18.89
N LYS A 20 4.05 11.19 20.16
CA LYS A 20 3.00 11.65 21.09
C LYS A 20 2.29 12.89 20.60
N ASN A 21 3.01 13.84 20.00
CA ASN A 21 2.45 15.11 19.53
C ASN A 21 2.04 15.08 18.06
N GLN A 22 2.22 13.96 17.36
CA GLN A 22 1.83 13.76 15.96
C GLN A 22 2.28 14.91 15.04
N ILE A 23 3.53 15.39 15.21
CA ILE A 23 4.02 16.60 14.53
C ILE A 23 4.09 16.46 13.00
N TYR A 24 4.08 15.23 12.50
CA TYR A 24 4.12 14.92 11.08
C TYR A 24 2.75 14.57 10.48
N ARG A 25 1.69 14.62 11.30
CA ARG A 25 0.33 14.34 10.83
C ARG A 25 -0.11 15.38 9.81
N ALA A 26 -0.55 14.93 8.65
CA ALA A 26 -1.22 15.78 7.67
C ALA A 26 -2.64 16.12 8.16
N LYS A 27 -3.00 17.40 8.10
CA LYS A 27 -4.34 17.87 8.45
C LYS A 27 -5.33 17.54 7.35
N ASP A 28 -6.56 17.22 7.72
CA ASP A 28 -7.64 17.04 6.77
C ASP A 28 -8.05 18.38 6.10
N PRO A 29 -8.68 18.34 4.91
CA PRO A 29 -9.10 19.56 4.22
C PRO A 29 -10.03 20.47 5.02
N SER A 30 -10.75 19.91 5.98
CA SER A 30 -11.59 20.66 6.93
C SER A 30 -10.78 21.40 8.00
N GLU A 31 -9.57 20.93 8.31
CA GLU A 31 -8.71 21.46 9.37
C GLU A 31 -7.76 22.57 8.88
N THR A 32 -7.53 22.66 7.56
CA THR A 32 -6.55 23.62 7.02
C THR A 32 -6.84 24.05 5.59
N LYS A 33 -6.46 25.30 5.26
CA LYS A 33 -6.43 25.85 3.88
C LYS A 33 -5.03 25.85 3.29
N ALA A 34 -4.01 25.36 4.00
CA ALA A 34 -2.65 25.30 3.51
C ALA A 34 -2.54 24.50 2.22
N LYS A 35 -1.64 24.92 1.32
CA LYS A 35 -1.36 24.20 0.08
C LYS A 35 -0.91 22.78 0.39
N LYS A 36 -1.49 21.81 -0.30
CA LYS A 36 -1.20 20.38 -0.10
C LYS A 36 0.07 19.95 -0.82
N SER A 37 0.81 19.04 -0.20
CA SER A 37 1.88 18.28 -0.85
C SER A 37 1.73 16.81 -0.48
N TYR A 38 1.67 15.95 -1.49
CA TYR A 38 1.66 14.51 -1.32
C TYR A 38 3.01 13.96 -1.76
N ASN A 39 3.74 13.38 -0.82
CA ASN A 39 5.03 12.77 -1.04
C ASN A 39 4.89 11.26 -0.78
N LEU A 40 5.12 10.45 -1.80
CA LEU A 40 4.96 8.99 -1.71
C LEU A 40 6.29 8.31 -1.98
N VAL A 41 6.64 7.38 -1.13
CA VAL A 41 7.77 6.46 -1.31
C VAL A 41 7.24 5.02 -1.39
N GLU A 42 8.00 4.12 -1.99
CA GLU A 42 7.67 2.70 -2.02
C GLU A 42 7.50 2.13 -0.62
N PHE A 43 6.42 1.38 -0.44
CA PHE A 43 6.19 0.62 0.78
C PHE A 43 7.08 -0.62 0.78
N PRO A 44 7.77 -0.91 1.88
CA PRO A 44 8.61 -2.09 1.95
C PRO A 44 7.77 -3.37 2.01
N TYR A 45 8.32 -4.46 1.47
CA TYR A 45 7.83 -5.79 1.76
C TYR A 45 8.25 -6.17 3.18
N PRO A 46 7.34 -6.44 4.13
CA PRO A 46 7.69 -6.83 5.48
C PRO A 46 8.11 -8.30 5.54
N SER A 47 9.09 -8.67 4.71
CA SER A 47 9.65 -10.02 4.62
C SER A 47 11.07 -10.06 5.17
N GLY A 48 11.44 -11.16 5.86
CA GLY A 48 12.78 -11.35 6.39
C GLY A 48 13.08 -10.60 7.70
N ASP A 49 14.36 -10.31 7.93
CA ASP A 49 14.88 -9.87 9.24
C ASP A 49 14.83 -8.35 9.46
N GLY A 50 14.15 -7.61 8.61
CA GLY A 50 14.04 -6.15 8.71
C GLY A 50 14.59 -5.39 7.50
N LEU A 51 14.81 -4.09 7.68
CA LEU A 51 15.31 -3.20 6.64
C LEU A 51 16.74 -3.54 6.21
N HIS A 52 17.00 -3.48 4.93
CA HIS A 52 18.37 -3.43 4.40
C HIS A 52 18.74 -1.99 4.03
N VAL A 53 20.02 -1.73 3.78
CA VAL A 53 20.56 -0.39 3.50
C VAL A 53 19.93 0.34 2.31
N GLY A 54 19.27 -0.36 1.42
CA GLY A 54 18.54 0.23 0.29
C GLY A 54 17.29 1.00 0.70
N HIS A 55 16.61 0.61 1.78
CA HIS A 55 15.38 1.26 2.25
C HIS A 55 15.61 2.69 2.78
N PRO A 56 16.59 2.96 3.67
CA PRO A 56 16.81 4.30 4.20
C PRO A 56 17.12 5.35 3.13
N ARG A 57 17.70 4.97 2.00
CA ARG A 57 18.10 5.90 0.96
C ARG A 57 16.94 6.73 0.39
N PRO A 58 15.87 6.12 -0.19
CA PRO A 58 14.72 6.88 -0.66
C PRO A 58 13.93 7.51 0.49
N TYR A 59 13.84 6.85 1.65
CA TYR A 59 13.11 7.36 2.80
C TYR A 59 13.72 8.67 3.31
N THR A 60 15.02 8.70 3.51
CA THR A 60 15.73 9.91 3.96
C THR A 60 15.68 11.02 2.90
N GLY A 61 15.89 10.69 1.63
CA GLY A 61 15.84 11.68 0.55
C GLY A 61 14.49 12.40 0.48
N LEU A 62 13.38 11.64 0.55
CA LEU A 62 12.06 12.23 0.50
C LEU A 62 11.64 12.87 1.83
N ASP A 63 12.20 12.42 2.96
CA ASP A 63 12.01 13.06 4.26
C ASP A 63 12.59 14.48 4.29
N VAL A 64 13.77 14.69 3.72
CA VAL A 64 14.37 16.03 3.58
C VAL A 64 13.44 16.96 2.80
N VAL A 65 12.91 16.51 1.67
CA VAL A 65 11.94 17.27 0.87
C VAL A 65 10.66 17.55 1.66
N SER A 66 10.17 16.56 2.40
CA SER A 66 8.95 16.67 3.20
C SER A 66 9.11 17.68 4.34
N ARG A 67 10.24 17.65 5.04
CA ARG A 67 10.57 18.63 6.09
C ARG A 67 10.68 20.04 5.52
N LYS A 68 11.41 20.22 4.40
CA LYS A 68 11.49 21.51 3.72
C LYS A 68 10.11 22.07 3.39
N LYS A 69 9.25 21.27 2.77
CA LYS A 69 7.88 21.71 2.43
C LYS A 69 7.02 22.05 3.65
N ARG A 70 7.17 21.33 4.78
CA ARG A 70 6.52 21.70 6.05
C ARG A 70 7.02 23.04 6.57
N MET A 71 8.34 23.30 6.49
CA MET A 71 8.91 24.60 6.87
C MET A 71 8.42 25.74 5.99
N GLU A 72 8.07 25.47 4.73
CA GLU A 72 7.44 26.41 3.79
C GLU A 72 5.92 26.58 4.05
N GLY A 73 5.38 25.94 5.07
CA GLY A 73 3.96 26.07 5.46
C GLY A 73 2.99 25.18 4.68
N LEU A 74 3.48 24.21 3.90
CA LEU A 74 2.61 23.27 3.21
C LEU A 74 2.06 22.20 4.17
N ASN A 75 0.83 21.76 3.90
CA ASN A 75 0.26 20.56 4.53
C ASN A 75 0.78 19.31 3.79
N VAL A 76 1.73 18.63 4.41
CA VAL A 76 2.46 17.53 3.76
C VAL A 76 1.93 16.19 4.24
N LEU A 77 1.38 15.40 3.32
CA LEU A 77 1.11 13.98 3.52
C LEU A 77 2.31 13.17 3.04
N TYR A 78 3.00 12.53 3.99
CA TYR A 78 4.10 11.60 3.75
C TYR A 78 3.79 10.30 4.51
N PRO A 79 2.98 9.41 3.92
CA PRO A 79 2.54 8.18 4.57
C PRO A 79 3.58 7.08 4.48
N MET A 80 3.46 6.09 5.36
CA MET A 80 4.13 4.80 5.29
C MET A 80 3.09 3.69 5.23
N GLY A 81 3.47 2.57 4.62
CA GLY A 81 2.64 1.38 4.55
C GLY A 81 3.47 0.12 4.32
N TRP A 82 2.77 -0.99 4.20
CA TRP A 82 3.35 -2.32 4.05
C TRP A 82 2.77 -2.98 2.81
N ASP A 83 3.66 -3.32 1.86
CA ASP A 83 3.30 -4.18 0.75
C ASP A 83 3.39 -5.63 1.23
N ALA A 84 2.33 -6.07 1.89
CA ALA A 84 2.37 -7.24 2.78
C ALA A 84 1.95 -8.55 2.11
N PHE A 85 1.38 -8.52 0.90
CA PHE A 85 1.19 -9.72 0.10
C PHE A 85 2.47 -10.12 -0.61
N GLY A 86 2.80 -11.41 -0.64
CA GLY A 86 3.93 -11.89 -1.42
C GLY A 86 4.42 -13.29 -1.10
N LEU A 87 4.91 -13.99 -2.11
CA LEU A 87 5.46 -15.35 -2.03
C LEU A 87 6.57 -15.52 -0.97
N PRO A 88 7.49 -14.56 -0.74
CA PRO A 88 8.51 -14.75 0.29
C PRO A 88 7.94 -14.98 1.68
N THR A 89 6.93 -14.22 2.09
CA THR A 89 6.26 -14.40 3.38
C THR A 89 5.48 -15.71 3.42
N GLU A 90 4.76 -16.05 2.36
CA GLU A 90 4.01 -17.31 2.27
C GLU A 90 4.92 -18.53 2.33
N ASN A 91 6.00 -18.54 1.56
CA ASN A 91 6.98 -19.63 1.58
C ASN A 91 7.65 -19.81 2.95
N PHE A 92 7.95 -18.69 3.63
CA PHE A 92 8.49 -18.73 4.98
C PHE A 92 7.47 -19.28 5.98
N ALA A 93 6.21 -18.88 5.85
CA ALA A 93 5.10 -19.35 6.67
C ALA A 93 4.90 -20.89 6.52
N ILE A 94 4.94 -21.39 5.28
CA ILE A 94 4.86 -22.83 5.00
C ILE A 94 6.01 -23.58 5.68
N LYS A 95 7.26 -23.11 5.54
CA LYS A 95 8.44 -23.72 6.17
C LYS A 95 8.32 -23.75 7.71
N LYS A 96 7.76 -22.71 8.30
CA LYS A 96 7.59 -22.59 9.76
C LYS A 96 6.30 -23.21 10.26
N LYS A 97 5.41 -23.66 9.37
CA LYS A 97 4.05 -24.19 9.70
C LYS A 97 3.24 -23.19 10.54
N VAL A 98 3.32 -21.91 10.19
CA VAL A 98 2.62 -20.79 10.86
C VAL A 98 1.80 -20.05 9.83
N HIS A 99 0.65 -19.52 10.22
CA HIS A 99 -0.19 -18.73 9.32
C HIS A 99 0.54 -17.46 8.84
N PRO A 100 0.52 -17.11 7.55
CA PRO A 100 1.24 -15.95 7.01
C PRO A 100 0.95 -14.64 7.75
N ALA A 101 -0.29 -14.38 8.15
CA ALA A 101 -0.68 -13.17 8.86
C ALA A 101 0.14 -12.94 10.15
N ILE A 102 0.44 -14.00 10.91
CA ILE A 102 1.21 -13.91 12.16
C ILE A 102 2.65 -13.45 11.88
N ILE A 103 3.23 -13.96 10.80
CA ILE A 103 4.59 -13.60 10.39
C ILE A 103 4.62 -12.17 9.86
N THR A 104 3.65 -11.81 9.05
CA THR A 104 3.49 -10.45 8.49
C THR A 104 3.39 -9.43 9.61
N GLU A 105 2.50 -9.62 10.58
CA GLU A 105 2.33 -8.73 11.73
C GLU A 105 3.63 -8.55 12.52
N LYS A 106 4.34 -9.65 12.80
CA LYS A 106 5.63 -9.60 13.50
C LYS A 106 6.67 -8.81 12.71
N ASN A 107 6.76 -9.04 11.40
CA ASN A 107 7.72 -8.36 10.54
C ASN A 107 7.39 -6.87 10.41
N ILE A 108 6.12 -6.51 10.25
CA ILE A 108 5.65 -5.12 10.25
C ILE A 108 6.11 -4.40 11.53
N ALA A 109 5.94 -5.02 12.69
CA ALA A 109 6.37 -4.43 13.95
C ALA A 109 7.90 -4.18 14.00
N ILE A 110 8.71 -5.08 13.44
CA ILE A 110 10.17 -4.93 13.34
C ILE A 110 10.51 -3.77 12.40
N PHE A 111 9.97 -3.77 11.19
CA PHE A 111 10.22 -2.72 10.19
C PHE A 111 9.80 -1.34 10.70
N LYS A 112 8.62 -1.24 11.31
CA LYS A 112 8.11 0.01 11.88
C LYS A 112 9.07 0.59 12.91
N ARG A 113 9.51 -0.24 13.85
CA ARG A 113 10.48 0.17 14.86
C ARG A 113 11.80 0.65 14.25
N GLN A 114 12.30 -0.04 13.20
CA GLN A 114 13.53 0.35 12.52
C GLN A 114 13.37 1.67 11.76
N ILE A 115 12.25 1.87 11.06
CA ILE A 115 11.95 3.13 10.36
C ILE A 115 11.79 4.29 11.35
N GLN A 116 11.13 4.07 12.47
CA GLN A 116 10.99 5.06 13.54
C GLN A 116 12.36 5.44 14.13
N ALA A 117 13.26 4.46 14.29
CA ALA A 117 14.62 4.71 14.78
C ALA A 117 15.47 5.57 13.83
N LEU A 118 15.17 5.59 12.52
CA LEU A 118 15.78 6.51 11.57
C LEU A 118 15.35 7.97 11.79
N GLY A 119 14.31 8.22 12.58
CA GLY A 119 13.79 9.56 12.85
C GLY A 119 13.09 10.22 11.67
N THR A 120 12.64 9.45 10.68
CA THR A 120 11.92 9.96 9.52
C THR A 120 10.55 10.53 9.88
N GLY A 121 10.14 11.58 9.18
CA GLY A 121 8.88 12.31 9.43
C GLY A 121 7.67 11.74 8.71
N PHE A 122 7.46 10.42 8.78
CA PHE A 122 6.26 9.80 8.25
C PHE A 122 5.01 10.15 9.06
N ASP A 123 3.89 10.25 8.36
CA ASP A 123 2.57 10.37 8.99
C ASP A 123 2.03 8.97 9.33
N TRP A 124 2.34 8.49 10.52
CA TRP A 124 1.90 7.19 11.02
C TRP A 124 0.38 7.09 11.26
N SER A 125 -0.33 8.22 11.30
CA SER A 125 -1.80 8.21 11.37
C SER A 125 -2.46 7.75 10.07
N ARG A 126 -1.69 7.71 9.00
CA ARG A 126 -2.09 7.27 7.65
C ARG A 126 -1.36 5.99 7.23
N GLU A 127 -0.94 5.20 8.20
CA GLU A 127 -0.32 3.88 7.96
C GLU A 127 -1.28 2.96 7.19
N ILE A 128 -0.75 2.24 6.20
CA ILE A 128 -1.51 1.35 5.32
C ILE A 128 -0.91 -0.05 5.40
N ASP A 129 -1.78 -1.06 5.50
CA ASP A 129 -1.41 -2.47 5.30
C ASP A 129 -2.24 -3.02 4.13
N THR A 130 -1.56 -3.49 3.08
CA THR A 130 -2.24 -4.01 1.90
C THR A 130 -3.00 -5.32 2.18
N THR A 131 -2.68 -6.01 3.28
CA THR A 131 -3.41 -7.21 3.73
C THR A 131 -4.61 -6.90 4.63
N ASP A 132 -4.84 -5.63 4.99
CA ASP A 132 -6.06 -5.24 5.69
C ASP A 132 -7.28 -5.41 4.76
N PRO A 133 -8.32 -6.17 5.16
CA PRO A 133 -9.57 -6.29 4.39
C PRO A 133 -10.20 -4.96 4.02
N LYS A 134 -10.04 -3.93 4.84
CA LYS A 134 -10.53 -2.57 4.55
C LYS A 134 -9.80 -1.93 3.37
N TYR A 135 -8.55 -2.34 3.12
CA TYR A 135 -7.75 -1.89 2.00
C TYR A 135 -8.04 -2.72 0.74
N TYR A 136 -7.81 -4.03 0.76
CA TYR A 136 -7.89 -4.86 -0.44
C TYR A 136 -9.32 -5.08 -0.97
N LYS A 137 -10.37 -4.81 -0.17
CA LYS A 137 -11.75 -4.84 -0.66
C LYS A 137 -11.96 -4.01 -1.93
N TRP A 138 -11.20 -2.92 -2.08
CA TRP A 138 -11.31 -2.06 -3.26
C TRP A 138 -10.71 -2.70 -4.50
N THR A 139 -9.61 -3.44 -4.36
CA THR A 139 -9.03 -4.26 -5.42
C THR A 139 -10.00 -5.36 -5.84
N GLN A 140 -10.62 -6.02 -4.86
CA GLN A 140 -11.67 -7.02 -5.13
C GLN A 140 -12.88 -6.40 -5.82
N TRP A 141 -13.31 -5.22 -5.40
CA TRP A 141 -14.40 -4.50 -6.05
C TRP A 141 -14.06 -4.17 -7.52
N MET A 142 -12.88 -3.66 -7.80
CA MET A 142 -12.43 -3.40 -9.17
C MET A 142 -12.41 -4.67 -10.00
N PHE A 143 -11.90 -5.78 -9.46
CA PHE A 143 -11.92 -7.08 -10.12
C PHE A 143 -13.35 -7.50 -10.48
N ILE A 144 -14.30 -7.34 -9.54
CA ILE A 144 -15.72 -7.65 -9.80
C ILE A 144 -16.29 -6.80 -10.94
N GLN A 145 -15.92 -5.51 -11.01
CA GLN A 145 -16.34 -4.66 -12.14
C GLN A 145 -15.80 -5.20 -13.46
N PHE A 146 -14.51 -5.57 -13.52
CA PHE A 146 -13.89 -6.15 -14.71
C PHE A 146 -14.47 -7.52 -15.06
N TYR A 147 -14.77 -8.33 -14.06
CA TYR A 147 -15.42 -9.63 -14.23
C TYR A 147 -16.82 -9.50 -14.83
N ASN A 148 -17.58 -8.50 -14.42
CA ASN A 148 -18.93 -8.25 -14.91
C ASN A 148 -18.99 -7.44 -16.21
N SER A 149 -17.86 -7.17 -16.85
CA SER A 149 -17.77 -6.32 -18.03
C SER A 149 -17.01 -6.99 -19.18
N TYR A 150 -17.37 -6.61 -20.40
CA TYR A 150 -16.56 -6.83 -21.60
C TYR A 150 -16.16 -5.48 -22.21
N PHE A 151 -15.12 -5.46 -23.05
CA PHE A 151 -14.73 -4.27 -23.78
C PHE A 151 -15.42 -4.25 -25.15
N ASP A 152 -16.23 -3.23 -25.37
CA ASP A 152 -16.90 -2.99 -26.67
C ASP A 152 -15.94 -2.16 -27.56
N GLU A 153 -15.35 -2.81 -28.53
CA GLU A 153 -14.39 -2.19 -29.45
C GLU A 153 -15.03 -1.12 -30.34
N LYS A 154 -16.32 -1.26 -30.68
CA LYS A 154 -17.03 -0.27 -31.50
C LYS A 154 -17.27 1.03 -30.73
N GLN A 155 -17.60 0.90 -29.44
CA GLN A 155 -17.87 2.06 -28.58
C GLN A 155 -16.66 2.50 -27.75
N GLN A 156 -15.53 1.76 -27.81
CA GLN A 156 -14.30 2.03 -27.08
C GLN A 156 -14.53 2.22 -25.58
N LYS A 157 -15.36 1.33 -24.98
CA LYS A 157 -15.68 1.38 -23.55
C LYS A 157 -16.07 0.02 -22.99
N ALA A 158 -15.96 -0.12 -21.65
CA ALA A 158 -16.49 -1.26 -20.94
C ALA A 158 -18.02 -1.26 -20.92
N ARG A 159 -18.63 -2.43 -21.14
CA ARG A 159 -20.08 -2.65 -21.04
C ARG A 159 -20.39 -3.88 -20.19
N PRO A 160 -21.60 -3.97 -19.62
CA PRO A 160 -22.01 -5.14 -18.86
C PRO A 160 -21.91 -6.43 -19.68
N ILE A 161 -21.34 -7.49 -19.09
CA ILE A 161 -21.20 -8.80 -19.77
C ILE A 161 -22.54 -9.41 -20.21
N SER A 162 -23.65 -9.00 -19.59
CA SER A 162 -24.98 -9.39 -19.96
C SER A 162 -25.42 -8.87 -21.35
N GLU A 163 -24.79 -7.80 -21.80
CA GLU A 163 -25.07 -7.15 -23.07
C GLU A 163 -24.17 -7.67 -24.22
N LEU A 164 -23.25 -8.59 -23.90
CA LEU A 164 -22.40 -9.20 -24.92
C LEU A 164 -23.27 -10.01 -25.90
N GLU A 165 -23.17 -9.67 -27.17
CA GLU A 165 -23.83 -10.42 -28.24
C GLU A 165 -23.17 -11.80 -28.39
N ILE A 166 -23.97 -12.86 -28.23
CA ILE A 166 -23.51 -14.23 -28.36
C ILE A 166 -23.79 -14.70 -29.81
N PRO A 167 -22.77 -15.17 -30.55
CA PRO A 167 -22.95 -15.74 -31.87
C PRO A 167 -23.94 -16.93 -31.87
N ASP A 168 -24.73 -17.06 -32.92
CA ASP A 168 -25.74 -18.12 -32.99
C ASP A 168 -25.12 -19.53 -33.00
N GLU A 169 -23.90 -19.67 -33.48
CA GLU A 169 -23.13 -20.92 -33.42
C GLU A 169 -22.90 -21.34 -31.96
N ILE A 170 -22.45 -20.42 -31.14
CA ILE A 170 -22.22 -20.67 -29.70
C ILE A 170 -23.54 -20.96 -28.96
N LYS A 171 -24.62 -20.27 -29.31
CA LYS A 171 -25.95 -20.55 -28.71
C LYS A 171 -26.40 -21.98 -28.98
N ARG A 172 -26.09 -22.53 -30.18
CA ARG A 172 -26.47 -23.92 -30.56
C ARG A 172 -25.66 -24.96 -29.77
N GLU A 173 -24.47 -24.65 -29.31
CA GLU A 173 -23.63 -25.54 -28.50
C GLU A 173 -24.12 -25.65 -27.05
N GLY A 174 -24.99 -24.76 -26.59
CA GLY A 174 -25.63 -24.82 -25.28
C GLY A 174 -25.02 -23.92 -24.22
N GLU A 175 -25.54 -24.02 -22.98
CA GLU A 175 -25.23 -23.09 -21.89
C GLU A 175 -23.75 -23.07 -21.48
N SER A 176 -23.06 -24.21 -21.56
CA SER A 176 -21.64 -24.28 -21.25
C SER A 176 -20.80 -23.44 -22.21
N ALA A 177 -21.06 -23.57 -23.52
CA ALA A 177 -20.36 -22.80 -24.55
C ALA A 177 -20.65 -21.29 -24.41
N ILE A 178 -21.86 -20.92 -24.08
CA ILE A 178 -22.23 -19.52 -23.82
C ILE A 178 -21.45 -18.96 -22.61
N ARG A 179 -21.34 -19.73 -21.54
CA ARG A 179 -20.56 -19.33 -20.35
C ARG A 179 -19.10 -19.14 -20.70
N ASP A 180 -18.49 -20.12 -21.37
CA ASP A 180 -17.09 -20.10 -21.76
C ASP A 180 -16.80 -18.93 -22.71
N PHE A 181 -17.67 -18.64 -23.64
CA PHE A 181 -17.56 -17.48 -24.53
C PHE A 181 -17.63 -16.16 -23.75
N LYS A 182 -18.56 -16.03 -22.79
CA LYS A 182 -18.62 -14.86 -21.91
C LYS A 182 -17.34 -14.71 -21.10
N ASP A 183 -16.84 -15.78 -20.50
CA ASP A 183 -15.65 -15.75 -19.67
C ASP A 183 -14.42 -15.32 -20.48
N GLN A 184 -14.24 -15.81 -21.71
CA GLN A 184 -13.16 -15.37 -22.62
C GLN A 184 -13.24 -13.89 -22.99
N ASN A 185 -14.43 -13.28 -22.93
CA ASN A 185 -14.63 -11.87 -23.27
C ASN A 185 -14.66 -10.93 -22.07
N ARG A 186 -14.62 -11.44 -20.84
CA ARG A 186 -14.52 -10.61 -19.63
C ARG A 186 -13.21 -9.83 -19.60
N ILE A 187 -13.28 -8.56 -19.23
CA ILE A 187 -12.09 -7.72 -19.08
C ILE A 187 -11.12 -8.32 -18.05
N ALA A 188 -11.64 -8.95 -16.99
CA ALA A 188 -10.83 -9.57 -15.94
C ALA A 188 -9.89 -10.69 -16.43
N TYR A 189 -10.17 -11.29 -17.60
CA TYR A 189 -9.37 -12.39 -18.17
C TYR A 189 -8.58 -12.01 -19.42
N LYS A 190 -8.71 -10.75 -19.86
CA LYS A 190 -7.88 -10.22 -20.94
C LYS A 190 -6.60 -9.63 -20.32
N THR A 191 -5.49 -10.32 -20.49
CA THR A 191 -4.13 -9.87 -20.12
C THR A 191 -3.48 -9.12 -21.27
#